data_c352a814fc5dcde4c6d9265794282e24
#
_entry.id   c352a814fc5dcde4c6d9265794282e24
#
_cell.length_a   1.000
_cell.length_b   1.000
_cell.length_c   1.000
_cell.angle_alpha   90.00
_cell.angle_beta   90.00
_cell.angle_gamma   90.00
#
_symmetry.space_group_name_H-M   'P 1'
#
loop_
_entity.id
_entity.type
_entity.pdbx_description
1 polymer ?
#
loop_
_entity_poly.entity_id
_entity_poly.type
_entity_poly.pdbx_seq_one_letter_code
_entity_poly.pdbx_strand_id
1 'polypeptide(L)'
;MKNTAVKFCGFTQLEDITNAVNLGVDAVGFVFYEPSPRAVTAEQACELAKAVPAFTTVVALVVNMPEQELVYLSHHVPFDIIQFHGDESPQECKLMADRINKRWIKALRISHDDTTETIVAQIQE
;
A
#
# COMPACT_ATOMS: atom_id res chain seq x y z
N MET A 1 12.39 22.67 -6.89
CA MET A 1 13.21 21.52 -6.46
C MET A 1 12.30 20.39 -6.03
N LYS A 2 12.53 19.19 -6.56
CA LYS A 2 11.76 18.02 -6.14
C LYS A 2 12.37 17.41 -4.90
N ASN A 3 11.57 17.22 -3.87
CA ASN A 3 11.99 16.48 -2.68
C ASN A 3 11.69 14.99 -2.87
N THR A 4 12.52 14.15 -2.26
CA THR A 4 12.26 12.70 -2.25
C THR A 4 11.09 12.43 -1.33
N ALA A 5 10.06 11.76 -1.85
CA ALA A 5 8.95 11.30 -1.02
C ALA A 5 9.37 10.02 -0.29
N VAL A 6 8.98 9.93 0.98
CA VAL A 6 9.33 8.79 1.84
C VAL A 6 8.07 8.14 2.37
N LYS A 7 7.96 6.83 2.16
CA LYS A 7 6.88 6.01 2.71
C LYS A 7 7.45 4.96 3.65
N PHE A 8 6.92 4.89 4.87
CA PHE A 8 7.19 3.78 5.79
C PHE A 8 5.99 2.84 5.78
N CYS A 9 6.26 1.55 5.64
CA CYS A 9 5.22 0.53 5.46
C CYS A 9 5.26 -0.54 6.55
N GLY A 10 4.09 -1.08 6.88
CA GLY A 10 3.99 -2.22 7.78
C GLY A 10 3.77 -1.85 9.24
N PHE A 11 3.05 -0.77 9.50
CA PHE A 11 2.75 -0.36 10.87
C PHE A 11 1.74 -1.28 11.53
N THR A 12 2.02 -1.65 12.78
CA THR A 12 1.14 -2.41 13.64
C THR A 12 0.93 -1.73 15.00
N GLN A 13 1.73 -0.71 15.31
CA GLN A 13 1.72 -0.03 16.61
C GLN A 13 1.50 1.48 16.43
N LEU A 14 0.63 2.02 17.29
CA LEU A 14 0.31 3.45 17.27
C LEU A 14 1.54 4.32 17.51
N GLU A 15 2.40 3.93 18.43
CA GLU A 15 3.62 4.66 18.75
C GLU A 15 4.54 4.82 17.54
N ASP A 16 4.66 3.77 16.73
CA ASP A 16 5.52 3.81 15.54
C ASP A 16 4.98 4.78 14.50
N ILE A 17 3.67 4.86 14.35
CA ILE A 17 3.03 5.84 13.46
C ILE A 17 3.32 7.26 13.94
N THR A 18 3.15 7.50 15.23
CA THR A 18 3.41 8.82 15.81
C THR A 18 4.85 9.24 15.59
N ASN A 19 5.80 8.32 15.79
CA ASN A 19 7.22 8.60 15.56
C ASN A 19 7.51 8.88 14.08
N ALA A 20 6.93 8.10 13.18
CA ALA A 20 7.11 8.31 11.74
C ALA A 20 6.56 9.66 11.29
N VAL A 21 5.38 10.03 11.76
CA VAL A 21 4.75 11.32 11.45
C VAL A 21 5.64 12.46 11.96
N ASN A 22 6.19 12.34 13.15
CA ASN A 22 7.08 13.35 13.72
C ASN A 22 8.39 13.48 12.94
N LEU A 23 8.84 12.41 12.28
CA LEU A 23 10.00 12.44 11.40
C LEU A 23 9.71 13.08 10.04
N GLY A 24 8.43 13.33 9.73
CA GLY A 24 8.03 14.00 8.50
C GLY A 24 7.87 13.09 7.29
N VAL A 25 7.52 11.81 7.49
CA VAL A 25 7.24 10.92 6.35
C VAL A 25 6.06 11.42 5.53
N ASP A 26 6.09 11.16 4.23
CA ASP A 26 5.02 11.57 3.31
C ASP A 26 3.86 10.59 3.33
N ALA A 27 4.12 9.33 3.63
CA ALA A 27 3.10 8.28 3.62
C ALA A 27 3.39 7.21 4.65
N VAL A 28 2.31 6.61 5.15
CA VAL A 28 2.36 5.42 6.00
C VAL A 28 1.57 4.30 5.33
N GLY A 29 2.06 3.07 5.43
CA GLY A 29 1.43 1.91 4.82
C GLY A 29 0.99 0.88 5.84
N PHE A 30 -0.17 0.26 5.57
CA PHE A 30 -0.69 -0.88 6.32
C PHE A 30 -0.73 -2.10 5.42
N VAL A 31 -0.35 -3.25 5.95
CA VAL A 31 -0.29 -4.51 5.22
C VAL A 31 -1.55 -5.33 5.51
N PHE A 32 -2.34 -5.61 4.47
CA PHE A 32 -3.55 -6.42 4.57
C PHE A 32 -3.32 -7.78 3.91
N TYR A 33 -2.25 -8.46 4.33
CA TYR A 33 -1.88 -9.78 3.83
C TYR A 33 -1.59 -10.68 5.03
N GLU A 34 -2.53 -11.57 5.34
CA GLU A 34 -2.51 -12.39 6.55
C GLU A 34 -1.18 -13.11 6.81
N PRO A 35 -0.51 -13.71 5.80
CA PRO A 35 0.78 -14.36 6.04
C PRO A 35 1.91 -13.45 6.49
N SER A 36 1.78 -12.13 6.32
CA SER A 36 2.80 -11.19 6.77
C SER A 36 2.79 -11.04 8.30
N PRO A 37 3.96 -11.00 8.95
CA PRO A 37 4.03 -10.71 10.39
C PRO A 37 3.57 -9.29 10.72
N ARG A 38 3.48 -8.41 9.73
CA ARG A 38 3.01 -7.02 9.90
C ARG A 38 1.56 -6.84 9.47
N ALA A 39 0.83 -7.93 9.22
CA ALA A 39 -0.56 -7.87 8.80
C ALA A 39 -1.45 -7.23 9.88
N VAL A 40 -2.36 -6.40 9.44
CA VAL A 40 -3.40 -5.81 10.30
C VAL A 40 -4.77 -6.11 9.72
N THR A 41 -5.78 -6.14 10.60
CA THR A 41 -7.17 -6.24 10.18
C THR A 41 -7.70 -4.86 9.79
N ALA A 42 -8.85 -4.82 9.13
CA ALA A 42 -9.51 -3.55 8.80
C ALA A 42 -9.78 -2.73 10.07
N GLU A 43 -10.21 -3.37 11.14
CA GLU A 43 -10.51 -2.71 12.42
C GLU A 43 -9.24 -2.12 13.06
N GLN A 44 -8.15 -2.88 13.06
CA GLN A 44 -6.87 -2.40 13.57
C GLN A 44 -6.36 -1.20 12.75
N ALA A 45 -6.45 -1.29 11.43
CA ALA A 45 -6.02 -0.21 10.55
C ALA A 45 -6.85 1.06 10.75
N CYS A 46 -8.17 0.92 10.96
CA CYS A 46 -9.03 2.06 11.27
C CYS A 46 -8.56 2.81 12.52
N GLU A 47 -8.24 2.08 13.58
CA GLU A 47 -7.76 2.68 14.83
C GLU A 47 -6.40 3.34 14.64
N LEU A 48 -5.48 2.66 13.96
CA LEU A 48 -4.14 3.18 13.70
C LEU A 48 -4.18 4.43 12.80
N ALA A 49 -5.07 4.44 11.82
CA ALA A 49 -5.20 5.54 10.88
C ALA A 49 -5.65 6.84 11.54
N LYS A 50 -6.28 6.78 12.71
CA LYS A 50 -6.67 7.98 13.47
C LYS A 50 -5.47 8.83 13.89
N ALA A 51 -4.30 8.23 14.01
CA ALA A 51 -3.06 8.94 14.35
C ALA A 51 -2.38 9.57 13.14
N VAL A 52 -2.88 9.35 11.94
CA VAL A 52 -2.28 9.87 10.70
C VAL A 52 -2.92 11.22 10.39
N PRO A 53 -2.12 12.31 10.32
CA PRO A 53 -2.66 13.63 10.01
C PRO A 53 -3.12 13.75 8.56
N ALA A 54 -3.93 14.76 8.28
CA ALA A 54 -4.60 14.94 6.99
C ALA A 54 -3.65 15.06 5.81
N PHE A 55 -2.47 15.60 6.00
CA PHE A 55 -1.51 15.76 4.90
C PHE A 55 -0.52 14.61 4.76
N THR A 56 -0.73 13.53 5.50
CA THR A 56 0.07 12.31 5.34
C THR A 56 -0.78 11.28 4.61
N THR A 57 -0.22 10.73 3.53
CA THR A 57 -0.92 9.73 2.70
C THR A 57 -0.98 8.38 3.41
N VAL A 58 -2.12 7.72 3.33
CA VAL A 58 -2.31 6.36 3.85
C VAL A 58 -2.34 5.40 2.68
N VAL A 59 -1.50 4.38 2.71
CA VAL A 59 -1.37 3.37 1.66
C VAL A 59 -1.81 2.01 2.19
N ALA A 60 -2.73 1.35 1.48
CA ALA A 60 -3.13 -0.02 1.77
C ALA A 60 -2.37 -0.97 0.84
N LEU A 61 -1.57 -1.85 1.41
CA LEU A 61 -0.82 -2.87 0.67
C LEU A 61 -1.59 -4.18 0.68
N VAL A 62 -1.87 -4.72 -0.50
CA VAL A 62 -2.60 -5.98 -0.68
C VAL A 62 -1.81 -6.92 -1.57
N VAL A 63 -2.07 -8.22 -1.42
CA VAL A 63 -1.43 -9.28 -2.20
C VAL A 63 -2.54 -10.20 -2.73
N ASN A 64 -2.80 -10.15 -4.03
CA ASN A 64 -3.79 -10.99 -4.71
C ASN A 64 -5.16 -10.98 -4.01
N MET A 65 -5.57 -9.84 -3.48
CA MET A 65 -6.83 -9.72 -2.74
C MET A 65 -8.01 -9.83 -3.70
N PRO A 66 -9.04 -10.67 -3.39
CA PRO A 66 -10.26 -10.72 -4.18
C PRO A 66 -10.98 -9.39 -4.21
N GLU A 67 -11.67 -9.11 -5.30
CA GLU A 67 -12.38 -7.83 -5.49
C GLU A 67 -13.36 -7.53 -4.35
N GLN A 68 -14.10 -8.51 -3.89
CA GLN A 68 -15.09 -8.32 -2.82
C GLN A 68 -14.43 -7.87 -1.52
N GLU A 69 -13.28 -8.44 -1.18
CA GLU A 69 -12.53 -8.04 0.01
C GLU A 69 -11.95 -6.63 -0.15
N LEU A 70 -11.51 -6.30 -1.36
CA LEU A 70 -10.95 -4.98 -1.65
C LEU A 70 -12.03 -3.89 -1.53
N VAL A 71 -13.23 -4.16 -2.03
CA VAL A 71 -14.36 -3.25 -1.90
C VAL A 71 -14.73 -3.06 -0.42
N TYR A 72 -14.77 -4.14 0.34
CA TYR A 72 -15.01 -4.06 1.78
C TYR A 72 -13.97 -3.18 2.46
N LEU A 73 -12.68 -3.42 2.15
CA LEU A 73 -11.58 -2.65 2.72
C LEU A 73 -11.74 -1.16 2.42
N SER A 74 -12.08 -0.81 1.19
CA SER A 74 -12.22 0.58 0.76
C SER A 74 -13.36 1.31 1.49
N HIS A 75 -14.38 0.59 1.93
CA HIS A 75 -15.49 1.17 2.68
C HIS A 75 -15.23 1.29 4.18
N HIS A 76 -14.27 0.54 4.71
CA HIS A 76 -14.06 0.44 6.16
C HIS A 76 -12.76 1.06 6.64
N VAL A 77 -11.77 1.21 5.77
CA VAL A 77 -10.46 1.78 6.13
C VAL A 77 -10.23 3.07 5.33
N PRO A 78 -9.88 4.18 6.00
CA PRO A 78 -9.55 5.40 5.29
C PRO A 78 -8.13 5.33 4.72
N PHE A 79 -8.01 4.94 3.45
CA PHE A 79 -6.74 4.97 2.74
C PHE A 79 -6.88 5.76 1.44
N ASP A 80 -5.75 6.26 0.95
CA ASP A 80 -5.70 7.15 -0.22
C ASP A 80 -5.19 6.42 -1.46
N ILE A 81 -4.26 5.49 -1.28
CA ILE A 81 -3.59 4.77 -2.36
C ILE A 81 -3.62 3.29 -2.05
N ILE A 82 -3.89 2.47 -3.08
CA ILE A 82 -3.73 1.03 -2.96
C ILE A 82 -2.42 0.60 -3.62
N GLN A 83 -1.67 -0.25 -2.92
CA GLN A 83 -0.42 -0.82 -3.42
C GLN A 83 -0.61 -2.32 -3.64
N PHE A 84 -0.47 -2.73 -4.90
CA PHE A 84 -0.55 -4.14 -5.28
C PHE A 84 0.84 -4.77 -5.20
N HIS A 85 0.99 -5.78 -4.38
CA HIS A 85 2.29 -6.41 -4.11
C HIS A 85 2.30 -7.92 -4.42
N GLY A 86 1.28 -8.40 -5.14
CA GLY A 86 1.17 -9.79 -5.57
C GLY A 86 1.43 -9.95 -7.06
N ASP A 87 0.69 -10.86 -7.66
CA ASP A 87 0.84 -11.21 -9.08
C ASP A 87 -0.13 -10.45 -10.00
N GLU A 88 -0.80 -9.44 -9.47
CA GLU A 88 -1.77 -8.66 -10.22
C GLU A 88 -1.12 -8.03 -11.46
N SER A 89 -1.76 -8.21 -12.62
CA SER A 89 -1.32 -7.54 -13.85
C SER A 89 -1.64 -6.04 -13.79
N PRO A 90 -0.98 -5.21 -14.61
CA PRO A 90 -1.32 -3.79 -14.69
C PRO A 90 -2.79 -3.55 -15.02
N GLN A 91 -3.38 -4.38 -15.88
CA GLN A 91 -4.79 -4.28 -16.25
C GLN A 91 -5.71 -4.60 -15.05
N GLU A 92 -5.37 -5.64 -14.28
CA GLU A 92 -6.10 -5.98 -13.06
C GLU A 92 -5.98 -4.87 -12.01
N CYS A 93 -4.78 -4.31 -11.83
CA CYS A 93 -4.56 -3.21 -10.90
C CYS A 93 -5.43 -2.01 -11.25
N LYS A 94 -5.43 -1.62 -12.53
CA LYS A 94 -6.24 -0.49 -12.99
C LYS A 94 -7.72 -0.74 -12.78
N LEU A 95 -8.20 -1.93 -13.15
CA LEU A 95 -9.61 -2.29 -13.01
C LEU A 95 -10.05 -2.24 -11.55
N MET A 96 -9.26 -2.85 -10.65
CA MET A 96 -9.58 -2.89 -9.22
C MET A 96 -9.53 -1.49 -8.59
N ALA A 97 -8.51 -0.70 -8.94
CA ALA A 97 -8.37 0.66 -8.42
C ALA A 97 -9.53 1.55 -8.88
N ASP A 98 -9.95 1.42 -10.14
CA ASP A 98 -11.10 2.15 -10.66
C ASP A 98 -12.40 1.77 -9.92
N ARG A 99 -12.56 0.48 -9.58
CA ARG A 99 -13.72 -0.01 -8.83
C ARG A 99 -13.87 0.65 -7.47
N ILE A 100 -12.76 0.91 -6.79
CA ILE A 100 -12.77 1.52 -5.45
C ILE A 100 -12.45 3.02 -5.50
N ASN A 101 -12.28 3.57 -6.68
CA ASN A 101 -11.97 4.98 -6.92
C ASN A 101 -10.73 5.45 -6.14
N LYS A 102 -9.65 4.68 -6.27
CA LYS A 102 -8.37 5.00 -5.62
C LYS A 102 -7.25 5.06 -6.66
N ARG A 103 -6.22 5.84 -6.36
CA ARG A 103 -4.96 5.76 -7.07
C ARG A 103 -4.24 4.48 -6.67
N TRP A 104 -3.36 4.01 -7.52
CA TRP A 104 -2.67 2.75 -7.25
C TRP A 104 -1.19 2.81 -7.63
N ILE A 105 -0.42 1.96 -6.95
CA ILE A 105 0.96 1.67 -7.29
C ILE A 105 1.14 0.16 -7.34
N LYS A 106 2.10 -0.28 -8.13
CA LYS A 106 2.45 -1.70 -8.25
C LYS A 106 3.88 -1.91 -7.77
N ALA A 107 4.06 -2.81 -6.80
CA ALA A 107 5.37 -3.23 -6.35
C ALA A 107 5.81 -4.43 -7.19
N LEU A 108 7.02 -4.35 -7.73
CA LEU A 108 7.63 -5.42 -8.50
C LEU A 108 8.66 -6.13 -7.64
N ARG A 109 8.67 -7.47 -7.71
CA ARG A 109 9.71 -8.28 -7.07
C ARG A 109 10.88 -8.42 -8.03
N ILE A 110 12.07 -8.04 -7.55
CA ILE A 110 13.30 -8.14 -8.32
C ILE A 110 14.19 -9.15 -7.61
N SER A 111 14.54 -10.23 -8.33
CA SER A 111 15.43 -11.26 -7.81
C SER A 111 16.87 -11.02 -8.27
N HIS A 112 17.82 -11.75 -7.66
CA HIS A 112 19.23 -11.69 -8.07
C HIS A 112 19.43 -12.15 -9.52
N ASP A 113 18.49 -12.94 -10.05
CA ASP A 113 18.57 -13.46 -11.42
C ASP A 113 17.96 -12.51 -12.44
N ASP A 114 17.32 -11.43 -12.01
CA ASP A 114 16.72 -10.46 -12.92
C ASP A 114 17.79 -9.58 -13.56
N THR A 115 17.66 -9.39 -14.87
CA THR A 115 18.50 -8.46 -15.62
C THR A 115 17.80 -7.12 -15.78
N THR A 116 18.55 -6.11 -16.23
CA THR A 116 17.95 -4.82 -16.55
C THR A 116 16.83 -4.97 -17.58
N GLU A 117 17.03 -5.84 -18.57
CA GLU A 117 16.05 -6.08 -19.63
C GLU A 117 14.76 -6.69 -19.07
N THR A 118 14.86 -7.68 -18.16
CA THR A 118 13.68 -8.31 -17.56
C THR A 118 12.92 -7.34 -16.66
N ILE A 119 13.63 -6.49 -15.93
CA ILE A 119 13.02 -5.47 -15.08
C ILE A 119 12.28 -4.44 -15.92
N VAL A 120 12.92 -3.94 -16.98
CA VAL A 120 12.30 -2.97 -17.91
C VAL A 120 11.05 -3.56 -18.55
N ALA A 121 11.10 -4.84 -18.97
CA ALA A 121 9.95 -5.51 -19.56
C ALA A 121 8.75 -5.54 -18.60
N GLN A 122 8.98 -5.78 -17.31
CA GLN A 122 7.91 -5.77 -16.31
C GLN A 122 7.30 -4.37 -16.15
N ILE A 123 8.11 -3.33 -16.20
CA ILE A 123 7.65 -1.96 -16.06
C ILE A 123 6.81 -1.52 -17.27
N GLN A 124 7.13 -2.03 -18.44
CA GLN A 124 6.46 -1.64 -19.70
C GLN A 124 5.15 -2.40 -19.95
N GLU A 125 4.85 -3.44 -19.19
CA GLU A 125 3.57 -4.10 -19.26
C GLU A 125 2.45 -3.13 -18.83
#